data_76899f9953c5541b292dd8d9c3c73662
#
_entry.id   76899f9953c5541b292dd8d9c3c73662
#
_cell.length_a   1.000
_cell.length_b   1.000
_cell.length_c   1.000
_cell.angle_alpha   90.00
_cell.angle_beta   90.00
_cell.angle_gamma   90.00
#
_symmetry.space_group_name_H-M   'P 1'
#
loop_
_entity.id
_entity.type
_entity.pdbx_description
1 polymer ?
#
loop_
_entity_poly.entity_id
_entity_poly.type
_entity_poly.pdbx_seq_one_letter_code
_entity_poly.pdbx_strand_id
1 'polypeptide(L)'
;LLLGMGSKESNTVMLEEFKALLEKSVTNKTDKYWLEQVGFEINDEDNLCIVVSSDFIKSSIEKKVYSKIKSVYQLNYNKKADCVFVVDRNFQNSNLYEKLNEKATVVVTPQEVIINKPYDLSYFDELFVGGCNNLAITAAKNIVVSPGKRYNPLFVYGKPGVGKTHLLKTVDDSSDSSFYIDSESFLESYISGIKNKDIDSFKKKIRSVDILLIDDIQFFVGKKGVSEELFHTINFFLNNAKSVVLASDQKPQDLSGFPDRLVSRILNGLVTDITK
;
A
#
# COMPACT_ATOMS: atom_id res chain seq x y z
N LEU A 1 -42.17 -20.75 6.76
CA LEU A 1 -41.23 -21.83 6.41
C LEU A 1 -39.77 -21.34 6.56
N LEU A 2 -39.40 -20.88 7.76
CA LEU A 2 -38.00 -20.50 8.11
C LEU A 2 -37.75 -20.86 9.58
N LEU A 3 -37.93 -22.15 9.91
CA LEU A 3 -37.60 -22.71 11.22
C LEU A 3 -36.63 -23.87 10.97
N GLY A 4 -35.34 -23.60 11.02
CA GLY A 4 -34.30 -24.65 10.92
C GLY A 4 -32.92 -24.25 10.47
N MET A 5 -32.62 -22.98 10.24
CA MET A 5 -31.23 -22.54 9.98
C MET A 5 -30.58 -22.17 11.31
N GLY A 6 -29.39 -22.72 11.57
CA GLY A 6 -28.64 -22.44 12.78
C GLY A 6 -28.29 -20.95 12.89
N SER A 7 -28.19 -20.43 14.11
CA SER A 7 -28.00 -19.01 14.41
C SER A 7 -26.81 -18.37 13.62
N LYS A 8 -25.77 -19.13 13.30
CA LYS A 8 -24.59 -18.66 12.53
C LYS A 8 -24.91 -18.41 11.04
N GLU A 9 -25.69 -19.24 10.39
CA GLU A 9 -26.07 -19.05 8.97
C GLU A 9 -27.00 -17.83 8.80
N SER A 10 -27.93 -17.62 9.75
CA SER A 10 -28.80 -16.45 9.76
C SER A 10 -28.03 -15.15 9.92
N ASN A 11 -27.00 -15.11 10.76
CA ASN A 11 -26.16 -13.94 10.98
C ASN A 11 -25.28 -13.62 9.76
N THR A 12 -24.83 -14.61 9.01
CA THR A 12 -24.02 -14.41 7.79
C THR A 12 -24.86 -13.72 6.71
N VAL A 13 -26.06 -14.20 6.43
CA VAL A 13 -26.96 -13.59 5.45
C VAL A 13 -27.31 -12.15 5.83
N MET A 14 -27.62 -11.91 7.12
CA MET A 14 -27.93 -10.58 7.62
C MET A 14 -26.75 -9.60 7.47
N LEU A 15 -25.51 -10.04 7.69
CA LEU A 15 -24.32 -9.22 7.52
C LEU A 15 -24.05 -8.90 6.06
N GLU A 16 -24.33 -9.79 5.12
CA GLU A 16 -24.20 -9.53 3.69
C GLU A 16 -25.21 -8.48 3.21
N GLU A 17 -26.47 -8.61 3.64
CA GLU A 17 -27.51 -7.61 3.35
C GLU A 17 -27.16 -6.25 3.97
N PHE A 18 -26.65 -6.23 5.20
CA PHE A 18 -26.18 -5.02 5.88
C PHE A 18 -25.05 -4.34 5.10
N LYS A 19 -24.04 -5.08 4.64
CA LYS A 19 -22.95 -4.56 3.82
C LYS A 19 -23.48 -3.93 2.53
N ALA A 20 -24.41 -4.59 1.84
CA ALA A 20 -24.99 -4.09 0.61
C ALA A 20 -25.79 -2.79 0.83
N LEU A 21 -26.52 -2.68 1.93
CA LEU A 21 -27.26 -1.45 2.32
C LEU A 21 -26.29 -0.32 2.66
N LEU A 22 -25.22 -0.63 3.39
CA LEU A 22 -24.22 0.33 3.79
C LEU A 22 -23.45 0.89 2.57
N GLU A 23 -23.07 0.04 1.63
CA GLU A 23 -22.44 0.45 0.37
C GLU A 23 -23.32 1.38 -0.47
N LYS A 24 -24.64 1.13 -0.51
CA LYS A 24 -25.61 2.00 -1.18
C LYS A 24 -25.78 3.36 -0.48
N SER A 25 -25.65 3.40 0.85
CA SER A 25 -25.77 4.62 1.64
C SER A 25 -24.58 5.56 1.53
N VAL A 26 -23.45 5.07 1.00
CA VAL A 26 -22.19 5.81 0.92
C VAL A 26 -21.88 6.14 -0.53
N THR A 27 -21.96 7.43 -0.88
CA THR A 27 -21.70 7.95 -2.23
C THR A 27 -20.26 8.46 -2.41
N ASN A 28 -19.59 8.83 -1.32
CA ASN A 28 -18.26 9.41 -1.33
C ASN A 28 -17.18 8.32 -1.43
N LYS A 29 -16.20 8.51 -2.34
CA LYS A 29 -15.07 7.59 -2.54
C LYS A 29 -14.22 7.38 -1.27
N THR A 30 -14.05 8.42 -0.47
CA THR A 30 -13.28 8.35 0.78
C THR A 30 -13.98 7.47 1.82
N ASP A 31 -15.29 7.60 1.97
CA ASP A 31 -16.06 6.79 2.91
C ASP A 31 -16.11 5.32 2.47
N LYS A 32 -16.24 5.06 1.16
CA LYS A 32 -16.15 3.70 0.60
C LYS A 32 -14.80 3.04 0.91
N TYR A 33 -13.72 3.80 0.76
CA TYR A 33 -12.37 3.31 1.12
C TYR A 33 -12.29 2.85 2.58
N TRP A 34 -12.88 3.62 3.52
CA TRP A 34 -12.86 3.25 4.94
C TRP A 34 -13.75 2.05 5.25
N LEU A 35 -14.86 1.89 4.54
CA LEU A 35 -15.72 0.70 4.68
C LEU A 35 -15.05 -0.58 4.17
N GLU A 36 -14.16 -0.48 3.20
CA GLU A 36 -13.34 -1.61 2.73
C GLU A 36 -12.28 -2.06 3.73
N GLN A 37 -11.98 -1.26 4.76
CA GLN A 37 -10.95 -1.58 5.78
C GLN A 37 -11.53 -2.25 7.03
N VAL A 38 -12.83 -2.51 7.07
CA VAL A 38 -13.50 -3.08 8.25
C VAL A 38 -14.19 -4.40 7.96
N GLY A 39 -14.20 -5.28 8.96
CA GLY A 39 -15.08 -6.43 9.03
C GLY A 39 -16.29 -6.14 9.91
N PHE A 40 -17.32 -6.93 9.71
CA PHE A 40 -18.51 -6.86 10.55
C PHE A 40 -18.85 -8.24 11.07
N GLU A 41 -19.10 -8.33 12.36
CA GLU A 41 -19.54 -9.53 13.07
C GLU A 41 -20.67 -9.16 14.03
N ILE A 42 -21.41 -10.15 14.49
CA ILE A 42 -22.43 -9.97 15.52
C ILE A 42 -22.01 -10.79 16.72
N ASN A 43 -21.99 -10.14 17.89
CA ASN A 43 -21.67 -10.85 19.13
C ASN A 43 -22.92 -11.54 19.72
N ASP A 44 -22.73 -12.30 20.79
CA ASP A 44 -23.79 -13.04 21.48
C ASP A 44 -24.89 -12.14 22.08
N GLU A 45 -24.66 -10.85 22.20
CA GLU A 45 -25.60 -9.83 22.69
C GLU A 45 -26.34 -9.09 21.58
N ASP A 46 -26.26 -9.56 20.32
CA ASP A 46 -26.82 -8.94 19.11
C ASP A 46 -26.25 -7.53 18.80
N ASN A 47 -25.07 -7.19 19.31
CA ASN A 47 -24.37 -5.96 18.96
C ASN A 47 -23.52 -6.15 17.71
N LEU A 48 -23.46 -5.09 16.88
CA LEU A 48 -22.57 -5.07 15.71
C LEU A 48 -21.13 -4.84 16.14
N CYS A 49 -20.27 -5.81 15.91
CA CYS A 49 -18.82 -5.70 16.07
C CYS A 49 -18.20 -5.17 14.79
N ILE A 50 -17.51 -4.04 14.87
CA ILE A 50 -16.72 -3.44 13.79
C ILE A 50 -15.26 -3.90 13.99
N VAL A 51 -14.84 -4.87 13.19
CA VAL A 51 -13.51 -5.48 13.29
C VAL A 51 -12.53 -4.66 12.45
N VAL A 52 -11.42 -4.25 13.05
CA VAL A 52 -10.37 -3.43 12.43
C VAL A 52 -8.99 -3.98 12.77
N SER A 53 -8.01 -3.79 11.88
CA SER A 53 -6.66 -4.32 12.07
C SER A 53 -5.76 -3.45 12.97
N SER A 54 -6.15 -2.21 13.29
CA SER A 54 -5.34 -1.31 14.12
C SER A 54 -6.14 -0.18 14.77
N ASP A 55 -5.60 0.41 15.84
CA ASP A 55 -6.17 1.58 16.50
C ASP A 55 -6.21 2.82 15.60
N PHE A 56 -5.31 2.93 14.64
CA PHE A 56 -5.33 3.99 13.64
C PHE A 56 -6.56 3.89 12.74
N ILE A 57 -6.86 2.69 12.23
CA ILE A 57 -8.06 2.44 11.41
C ILE A 57 -9.31 2.68 12.27
N LYS A 58 -9.36 2.19 13.51
CA LYS A 58 -10.44 2.46 14.46
C LYS A 58 -10.74 3.96 14.56
N SER A 59 -9.73 4.77 14.90
CA SER A 59 -9.89 6.22 15.07
C SER A 59 -10.34 6.93 13.78
N SER A 60 -9.93 6.43 12.62
CA SER A 60 -10.34 6.96 11.32
C SER A 60 -11.79 6.63 10.99
N ILE A 61 -12.22 5.39 11.28
CA ILE A 61 -13.62 4.95 11.14
C ILE A 61 -14.54 5.72 12.07
N GLU A 62 -14.16 5.88 13.34
CA GLU A 62 -14.93 6.64 14.33
C GLU A 62 -15.24 8.06 13.85
N LYS A 63 -14.25 8.72 13.25
CA LYS A 63 -14.40 10.11 12.79
C LYS A 63 -15.16 10.26 11.48
N LYS A 64 -15.12 9.27 10.59
CA LYS A 64 -15.57 9.44 9.20
C LYS A 64 -16.84 8.69 8.86
N VAL A 65 -16.97 7.43 9.26
CA VAL A 65 -18.08 6.57 8.80
C VAL A 65 -18.86 5.89 9.91
N TYR A 66 -18.42 5.96 11.17
CA TYR A 66 -19.08 5.29 12.30
C TYR A 66 -20.55 5.66 12.45
N SER A 67 -20.88 6.96 12.36
CA SER A 67 -22.26 7.42 12.48
C SER A 67 -23.16 6.84 11.39
N LYS A 68 -22.65 6.65 10.17
CA LYS A 68 -23.38 6.02 9.06
C LYS A 68 -23.55 4.53 9.30
N ILE A 69 -22.49 3.82 9.72
CA ILE A 69 -22.55 2.40 10.08
C ILE A 69 -23.63 2.17 11.13
N LYS A 70 -23.57 2.92 12.24
CA LYS A 70 -24.52 2.82 13.34
C LYS A 70 -25.96 3.12 12.89
N SER A 71 -26.18 4.18 12.12
CA SER A 71 -27.50 4.55 11.63
C SER A 71 -28.10 3.50 10.71
N VAL A 72 -27.34 2.97 9.75
CA VAL A 72 -27.82 1.92 8.83
C VAL A 72 -28.16 0.64 9.60
N TYR A 73 -27.34 0.26 10.57
CA TYR A 73 -27.60 -0.94 11.37
C TYR A 73 -28.83 -0.80 12.24
N GLN A 74 -28.95 0.31 12.96
CA GLN A 74 -30.09 0.56 13.87
C GLN A 74 -31.42 0.72 13.13
N LEU A 75 -31.41 1.30 11.93
CA LEU A 75 -32.63 1.48 11.14
C LEU A 75 -33.20 0.19 10.57
N ASN A 76 -32.33 -0.75 10.19
CA ASN A 76 -32.75 -1.94 9.46
C ASN A 76 -32.82 -3.21 10.31
N TYR A 77 -32.05 -3.29 11.41
CA TYR A 77 -31.94 -4.55 12.16
C TYR A 77 -32.31 -4.40 13.64
N ASN A 78 -31.63 -3.56 14.42
CA ASN A 78 -31.89 -3.45 15.84
C ASN A 78 -31.72 -2.00 16.34
N LYS A 79 -32.84 -1.34 16.66
CA LYS A 79 -32.85 0.06 17.12
C LYS A 79 -32.12 0.31 18.44
N LYS A 80 -31.90 -0.73 19.26
CA LYS A 80 -31.25 -0.64 20.57
C LYS A 80 -29.81 -1.18 20.57
N ALA A 81 -29.38 -1.83 19.47
CA ALA A 81 -28.05 -2.40 19.39
C ALA A 81 -26.96 -1.33 19.39
N ASP A 82 -25.88 -1.62 20.08
CA ASP A 82 -24.68 -0.80 20.04
C ASP A 82 -23.67 -1.34 18.99
N CYS A 83 -22.81 -0.45 18.54
CA CYS A 83 -21.71 -0.82 17.66
C CYS A 83 -20.41 -0.79 18.47
N VAL A 84 -19.75 -1.93 18.56
CA VAL A 84 -18.54 -2.11 19.36
C VAL A 84 -17.33 -2.30 18.42
N PHE A 85 -16.22 -1.65 18.71
CA PHE A 85 -14.98 -1.88 17.96
C PHE A 85 -14.19 -3.05 18.53
N VAL A 86 -13.77 -3.95 17.65
CA VAL A 86 -12.84 -5.04 17.94
C VAL A 86 -11.55 -4.78 17.15
N VAL A 87 -10.43 -4.65 17.87
CA VAL A 87 -9.10 -4.52 17.21
C VAL A 87 -8.48 -5.91 17.16
N ASP A 88 -8.51 -6.51 15.98
CA ASP A 88 -7.82 -7.78 15.71
C ASP A 88 -6.65 -7.52 14.75
N ARG A 89 -5.43 -7.61 15.26
CA ARG A 89 -4.20 -7.38 14.49
C ARG A 89 -3.98 -8.40 13.38
N ASN A 90 -4.65 -9.54 13.46
CA ASN A 90 -4.61 -10.58 12.43
C ASN A 90 -5.77 -10.45 11.43
N PHE A 91 -6.66 -9.48 11.64
CA PHE A 91 -7.80 -9.27 10.75
C PHE A 91 -7.31 -8.85 9.37
N GLN A 92 -7.54 -9.74 8.41
CA GLN A 92 -7.40 -9.46 6.98
C GLN A 92 -8.80 -9.49 6.37
N ASN A 93 -9.21 -8.38 5.76
CA ASN A 93 -10.52 -8.33 5.13
C ASN A 93 -10.53 -9.24 3.87
N SER A 94 -11.06 -10.45 4.02
CA SER A 94 -11.18 -11.45 2.95
C SER A 94 -11.93 -10.94 1.71
N ASN A 95 -12.86 -9.99 1.88
CA ASN A 95 -13.57 -9.36 0.76
C ASN A 95 -12.66 -8.58 -0.21
N LEU A 96 -11.49 -8.14 0.23
CA LEU A 96 -10.52 -7.50 -0.67
C LEU A 96 -9.84 -8.55 -1.56
N TYR A 97 -9.61 -9.74 -1.02
CA TYR A 97 -9.04 -10.88 -1.76
C TYR A 97 -10.07 -11.52 -2.71
N GLU A 98 -11.34 -11.63 -2.30
CA GLU A 98 -12.41 -12.20 -3.13
C GLU A 98 -12.77 -11.28 -4.31
N LYS A 99 -12.90 -9.96 -4.12
CA LYS A 99 -13.14 -9.01 -5.22
C LYS A 99 -12.00 -8.92 -6.24
N LEU A 100 -10.78 -9.27 -5.85
CA LEU A 100 -9.65 -9.42 -6.78
C LEU A 100 -9.73 -10.74 -7.55
N ASN A 101 -10.37 -11.77 -6.99
CA ASN A 101 -10.56 -13.07 -7.63
C ASN A 101 -11.84 -13.16 -8.46
N GLU A 102 -12.94 -12.46 -8.13
CA GLU A 102 -14.21 -12.50 -8.88
C GLU A 102 -14.17 -11.90 -10.29
N LYS A 103 -13.14 -11.12 -10.64
CA LYS A 103 -12.91 -10.70 -12.04
C LYS A 103 -12.20 -11.75 -12.89
N ALA A 104 -11.94 -12.92 -12.36
CA ALA A 104 -11.22 -14.01 -13.04
C ALA A 104 -11.96 -15.36 -13.02
N THR A 105 -13.29 -15.39 -12.91
CA THR A 105 -14.02 -16.65 -13.02
C THR A 105 -14.39 -16.91 -14.48
N VAL A 106 -13.43 -17.43 -15.23
CA VAL A 106 -13.69 -18.31 -16.36
C VAL A 106 -13.58 -19.74 -15.83
N VAL A 107 -14.67 -20.49 -15.88
CA VAL A 107 -14.69 -21.91 -15.58
C VAL A 107 -13.78 -22.62 -16.57
N VAL A 108 -12.63 -23.11 -16.13
CA VAL A 108 -11.73 -23.97 -16.90
C VAL A 108 -11.36 -25.17 -16.02
N THR A 109 -11.62 -26.36 -16.55
CA THR A 109 -11.07 -27.65 -16.11
C THR A 109 -9.57 -27.55 -15.80
N PRO A 110 -9.01 -28.40 -14.89
CA PRO A 110 -7.65 -28.26 -14.40
C PRO A 110 -6.61 -28.57 -15.48
N GLN A 111 -6.30 -27.58 -16.27
CA GLN A 111 -5.01 -27.47 -16.95
C GLN A 111 -4.36 -26.23 -16.34
N GLU A 112 -3.16 -26.40 -15.84
CA GLU A 112 -2.33 -25.32 -15.31
C GLU A 112 -2.21 -24.21 -16.36
N VAL A 113 -3.10 -23.20 -16.25
CA VAL A 113 -2.93 -21.95 -16.97
C VAL A 113 -1.86 -21.20 -16.21
N ILE A 114 -0.64 -21.23 -16.71
CA ILE A 114 0.43 -20.30 -16.33
C ILE A 114 -0.09 -18.91 -16.71
N ILE A 115 -0.77 -18.23 -15.77
CA ILE A 115 -1.04 -16.80 -15.90
C ILE A 115 0.32 -16.15 -15.70
N ASN A 116 0.94 -15.68 -16.78
CA ASN A 116 2.10 -14.81 -16.71
C ASN A 116 1.67 -13.52 -15.98
N LYS A 117 1.71 -13.55 -14.66
CA LYS A 117 1.61 -12.33 -13.86
C LYS A 117 2.92 -11.56 -14.10
N PRO A 118 2.87 -10.24 -14.34
CA PRO A 118 4.08 -9.44 -14.53
C PRO A 118 4.87 -9.26 -13.23
N TYR A 119 4.63 -10.09 -12.22
CA TYR A 119 5.30 -10.05 -10.92
C TYR A 119 5.30 -11.43 -10.25
N ASP A 120 6.35 -11.69 -9.48
CA ASP A 120 6.49 -12.87 -8.62
C ASP A 120 6.76 -12.42 -7.17
N LEU A 121 5.84 -12.71 -6.25
CA LEU A 121 5.99 -12.36 -4.85
C LEU A 121 6.76 -13.40 -4.03
N SER A 122 7.19 -14.52 -4.60
CA SER A 122 7.96 -15.56 -3.89
C SER A 122 9.30 -15.04 -3.38
N TYR A 123 9.91 -14.07 -4.06
CA TYR A 123 11.14 -13.40 -3.60
C TYR A 123 11.00 -12.74 -2.21
N PHE A 124 9.78 -12.30 -1.84
CA PHE A 124 9.54 -11.74 -0.51
C PHE A 124 9.52 -12.79 0.61
N ASP A 125 9.40 -14.07 0.28
CA ASP A 125 9.39 -15.16 1.26
C ASP A 125 10.80 -15.42 1.82
N GLU A 126 11.84 -14.93 1.13
CA GLU A 126 13.22 -14.96 1.60
C GLU A 126 13.52 -13.87 2.64
N LEU A 127 12.63 -12.87 2.78
CA LEU A 127 12.81 -11.80 3.75
C LEU A 127 12.34 -12.25 5.14
N PHE A 128 13.19 -12.00 6.13
CA PHE A 128 12.78 -12.15 7.52
C PHE A 128 11.77 -11.06 7.88
N VAL A 129 10.52 -11.44 8.17
CA VAL A 129 9.43 -10.51 8.51
C VAL A 129 9.29 -10.43 10.02
N GLY A 130 9.39 -9.21 10.57
CA GLY A 130 9.20 -8.94 11.99
C GLY A 130 8.49 -7.59 12.21
N GLY A 131 8.18 -7.26 13.45
CA GLY A 131 7.56 -5.98 13.79
C GLY A 131 8.37 -4.76 13.31
N CYS A 132 9.68 -4.93 13.15
CA CYS A 132 10.64 -3.89 12.76
C CYS A 132 10.66 -3.55 11.25
N ASN A 133 10.04 -4.36 10.39
CA ASN A 133 10.07 -4.17 8.93
C ASN A 133 8.75 -4.52 8.22
N ASN A 134 7.74 -5.02 8.95
CA ASN A 134 6.49 -5.50 8.37
C ASN A 134 5.78 -4.43 7.53
N LEU A 135 5.77 -3.17 7.97
CA LEU A 135 5.15 -2.09 7.22
C LEU A 135 5.87 -1.83 5.89
N ALA A 136 7.22 -1.81 5.92
CA ALA A 136 8.03 -1.63 4.73
C ALA A 136 7.80 -2.76 3.71
N ILE A 137 7.81 -4.01 4.16
CA ILE A 137 7.58 -5.19 3.32
C ILE A 137 6.17 -5.19 2.74
N THR A 138 5.15 -4.90 3.56
CA THR A 138 3.76 -4.84 3.11
C THR A 138 3.56 -3.74 2.07
N ALA A 139 4.14 -2.56 2.27
CA ALA A 139 4.09 -1.47 1.30
C ALA A 139 4.79 -1.85 -0.01
N ALA A 140 5.96 -2.47 0.07
CA ALA A 140 6.72 -2.94 -1.09
C ALA A 140 5.94 -3.99 -1.90
N LYS A 141 5.34 -5.01 -1.25
CA LYS A 141 4.45 -5.98 -1.92
C LYS A 141 3.29 -5.30 -2.65
N ASN A 142 2.65 -4.32 -2.03
CA ASN A 142 1.56 -3.57 -2.66
C ASN A 142 2.02 -2.76 -3.89
N ILE A 143 3.23 -2.20 -3.87
CA ILE A 143 3.81 -1.48 -4.99
C ILE A 143 4.04 -2.44 -6.17
N VAL A 144 4.57 -3.64 -5.94
CA VAL A 144 4.77 -4.67 -6.97
C VAL A 144 3.45 -5.08 -7.61
N VAL A 145 2.42 -5.34 -6.79
CA VAL A 145 1.10 -5.79 -7.28
C VAL A 145 0.34 -4.69 -8.02
N SER A 146 0.49 -3.44 -7.60
CA SER A 146 -0.29 -2.31 -8.12
C SER A 146 0.53 -1.02 -8.12
N PRO A 147 1.45 -0.86 -9.08
CA PRO A 147 2.26 0.35 -9.18
C PRO A 147 1.41 1.61 -9.26
N GLY A 148 1.86 2.70 -8.64
CA GLY A 148 1.24 4.01 -8.67
C GLY A 148 -0.03 4.21 -7.85
N LYS A 149 -0.60 3.14 -7.26
CA LYS A 149 -1.90 3.23 -6.58
C LYS A 149 -1.80 3.60 -5.09
N ARG A 150 -0.80 3.10 -4.39
CA ARG A 150 -0.66 3.28 -2.92
C ARG A 150 0.81 3.46 -2.55
N TYR A 151 1.06 4.09 -1.39
CA TYR A 151 2.39 4.23 -0.79
C TYR A 151 3.42 4.86 -1.73
N ASN A 152 3.04 5.96 -2.39
CA ASN A 152 3.84 6.53 -3.45
C ASN A 152 4.13 8.03 -3.21
N PRO A 153 5.39 8.43 -3.06
CA PRO A 153 6.56 7.57 -2.98
C PRO A 153 6.61 6.74 -1.68
N LEU A 154 7.27 5.57 -1.72
CA LEU A 154 7.66 4.85 -0.53
C LEU A 154 9.08 5.27 -0.15
N PHE A 155 9.27 5.71 1.07
CA PHE A 155 10.57 6.05 1.62
C PHE A 155 10.90 5.12 2.79
N VAL A 156 11.95 4.33 2.63
CA VAL A 156 12.43 3.38 3.63
C VAL A 156 13.74 3.89 4.23
N TYR A 157 13.78 4.05 5.55
CA TYR A 157 15.00 4.48 6.21
C TYR A 157 15.42 3.55 7.35
N GLY A 158 16.70 3.61 7.72
CA GLY A 158 17.24 2.83 8.82
C GLY A 158 18.75 2.72 8.75
N LYS A 159 19.36 2.30 9.86
CA LYS A 159 20.83 2.18 9.96
C LYS A 159 21.42 1.28 8.87
N PRO A 160 22.70 1.42 8.52
CA PRO A 160 23.39 0.48 7.64
C PRO A 160 23.21 -0.98 8.11
N GLY A 161 23.03 -1.89 7.15
CA GLY A 161 22.94 -3.32 7.44
C GLY A 161 21.58 -3.82 7.99
N VAL A 162 20.51 -3.02 7.99
CA VAL A 162 19.17 -3.46 8.43
C VAL A 162 18.33 -4.12 7.34
N GLY A 163 18.80 -4.14 6.08
CA GLY A 163 18.12 -4.82 4.98
C GLY A 163 17.40 -3.90 3.97
N LYS A 164 17.64 -2.58 3.97
CA LYS A 164 17.02 -1.64 3.00
C LYS A 164 17.30 -2.04 1.55
N THR A 165 18.57 -2.18 1.19
CA THR A 165 19.02 -2.62 -0.14
C THR A 165 18.42 -3.97 -0.51
N HIS A 166 18.34 -4.91 0.44
CA HIS A 166 17.75 -6.23 0.22
C HIS A 166 16.27 -6.09 -0.13
N LEU A 167 15.51 -5.26 0.60
CA LEU A 167 14.12 -4.99 0.28
C LEU A 167 13.94 -4.40 -1.12
N LEU A 168 14.79 -3.40 -1.51
CA LEU A 168 14.71 -2.80 -2.84
C LEU A 168 15.00 -3.83 -3.93
N LYS A 169 16.03 -4.66 -3.77
CA LYS A 169 16.37 -5.73 -4.71
C LYS A 169 15.26 -6.79 -4.80
N THR A 170 14.65 -7.15 -3.67
CA THR A 170 13.48 -8.05 -3.66
C THR A 170 12.33 -7.47 -4.48
N VAL A 171 12.07 -6.17 -4.42
CA VAL A 171 11.06 -5.51 -5.27
C VAL A 171 11.46 -5.58 -6.74
N ASP A 172 12.74 -5.36 -7.05
CA ASP A 172 13.25 -5.43 -8.42
C ASP A 172 13.12 -6.83 -9.01
N ASP A 173 13.56 -7.84 -8.27
CA ASP A 173 13.45 -9.25 -8.66
C ASP A 173 11.99 -9.72 -8.81
N SER A 174 11.07 -9.06 -8.08
CA SER A 174 9.64 -9.41 -8.08
C SER A 174 8.84 -8.79 -9.23
N SER A 175 9.41 -7.90 -10.05
CA SER A 175 8.67 -7.15 -11.08
C SER A 175 9.43 -7.06 -12.39
N ASP A 176 8.77 -7.42 -13.49
CA ASP A 176 9.35 -7.31 -14.84
C ASP A 176 9.47 -5.84 -15.34
N SER A 177 8.81 -4.90 -14.66
CA SER A 177 8.81 -3.48 -15.03
C SER A 177 9.35 -2.59 -13.91
N SER A 178 10.47 -2.99 -13.33
CA SER A 178 11.19 -2.23 -12.32
C SER A 178 12.60 -1.85 -12.80
N PHE A 179 13.20 -0.89 -12.11
CA PHE A 179 14.58 -0.52 -12.31
C PHE A 179 15.21 -0.08 -11.00
N TYR A 180 16.17 -0.88 -10.54
CA TYR A 180 16.99 -0.56 -9.37
C TYR A 180 18.22 0.22 -9.80
N ILE A 181 18.53 1.28 -9.06
CA ILE A 181 19.75 2.08 -9.21
C ILE A 181 20.19 2.60 -7.84
N ASP A 182 21.48 2.45 -7.53
CA ASP A 182 22.09 3.10 -6.40
C ASP A 182 22.43 4.58 -6.71
N SER A 183 22.66 5.36 -5.67
CA SER A 183 22.91 6.80 -5.79
C SER A 183 24.18 7.12 -6.58
N GLU A 184 25.20 6.31 -6.52
CA GLU A 184 26.47 6.52 -7.24
C GLU A 184 26.25 6.32 -8.74
N SER A 185 25.65 5.21 -9.14
CA SER A 185 25.29 4.90 -10.52
C SER A 185 24.32 5.91 -11.12
N PHE A 186 23.36 6.41 -10.32
CA PHE A 186 22.46 7.48 -10.73
C PHE A 186 23.23 8.76 -11.02
N LEU A 187 24.13 9.15 -10.11
CA LEU A 187 24.96 10.35 -10.27
C LEU A 187 25.86 10.28 -11.48
N GLU A 188 26.55 9.15 -11.66
CA GLU A 188 27.44 8.92 -12.82
C GLU A 188 26.68 9.00 -14.14
N SER A 189 25.52 8.33 -14.22
CA SER A 189 24.66 8.34 -15.41
C SER A 189 24.13 9.74 -15.72
N TYR A 190 23.74 10.49 -14.70
CA TYR A 190 23.26 11.88 -14.82
C TYR A 190 24.39 12.81 -15.32
N ILE A 191 25.59 12.75 -14.71
CA ILE A 191 26.75 13.57 -15.11
C ILE A 191 27.20 13.21 -16.52
N SER A 192 27.26 11.93 -16.86
CA SER A 192 27.60 11.46 -18.20
C SER A 192 26.61 11.98 -19.24
N GLY A 193 25.31 11.91 -18.96
CA GLY A 193 24.27 12.46 -19.82
C GLY A 193 24.45 13.96 -20.10
N ILE A 194 24.80 14.75 -19.07
CA ILE A 194 25.09 16.18 -19.24
C ILE A 194 26.34 16.40 -20.10
N LYS A 195 27.44 15.70 -19.79
CA LYS A 195 28.71 15.84 -20.53
C LYS A 195 28.57 15.48 -21.99
N ASN A 196 27.82 14.45 -22.29
CA ASN A 196 27.59 13.95 -23.65
C ASN A 196 26.45 14.65 -24.37
N LYS A 197 25.78 15.61 -23.73
CA LYS A 197 24.55 16.29 -24.23
C LYS A 197 23.44 15.31 -24.56
N ASP A 198 23.34 14.20 -23.83
CA ASP A 198 22.38 13.11 -24.00
C ASP A 198 21.67 12.76 -22.67
N ILE A 199 21.24 13.77 -21.95
CA ILE A 199 20.48 13.58 -20.71
C ILE A 199 19.11 12.92 -20.95
N ASP A 200 18.58 13.07 -22.15
CA ASP A 200 17.28 12.50 -22.51
C ASP A 200 17.29 10.98 -22.56
N SER A 201 18.39 10.37 -22.98
CA SER A 201 18.56 8.91 -22.95
C SER A 201 18.52 8.38 -21.49
N PHE A 202 19.20 9.06 -20.56
CA PHE A 202 19.11 8.74 -19.14
C PHE A 202 17.68 8.84 -18.63
N LYS A 203 16.99 9.96 -18.92
CA LYS A 203 15.60 10.17 -18.53
C LYS A 203 14.66 9.13 -19.13
N LYS A 204 14.83 8.78 -20.41
CA LYS A 204 14.04 7.75 -21.06
C LYS A 204 14.22 6.39 -20.36
N LYS A 205 15.44 6.02 -20.03
CA LYS A 205 15.76 4.76 -19.36
C LYS A 205 15.02 4.66 -18.02
N ILE A 206 15.19 5.64 -17.12
CA ILE A 206 14.57 5.58 -15.79
C ILE A 206 13.04 5.74 -15.82
N ARG A 207 12.48 6.39 -16.84
CA ARG A 207 11.03 6.64 -16.97
C ARG A 207 10.28 5.54 -17.73
N SER A 208 10.99 4.59 -18.34
CA SER A 208 10.36 3.50 -19.09
C SER A 208 9.69 2.46 -18.20
N VAL A 209 10.12 2.32 -16.96
CA VAL A 209 9.62 1.32 -16.01
C VAL A 209 8.42 1.82 -15.22
N ASP A 210 7.72 0.91 -14.56
CA ASP A 210 6.58 1.23 -13.69
C ASP A 210 6.97 1.42 -12.23
N ILE A 211 8.12 0.83 -11.83
CA ILE A 211 8.66 0.95 -10.46
C ILE A 211 10.12 1.39 -10.55
N LEU A 212 10.45 2.55 -9.99
CA LEU A 212 11.81 3.04 -9.85
C LEU A 212 12.28 2.88 -8.41
N LEU A 213 13.43 2.26 -8.24
CA LEU A 213 14.03 1.96 -6.95
C LEU A 213 15.37 2.69 -6.85
N ILE A 214 15.50 3.62 -5.91
CA ILE A 214 16.74 4.40 -5.73
C ILE A 214 17.26 4.16 -4.31
N ASP A 215 18.46 3.62 -4.23
CA ASP A 215 19.10 3.32 -2.96
C ASP A 215 20.06 4.45 -2.54
N ASP A 216 20.23 4.59 -1.22
CA ASP A 216 21.21 5.47 -0.58
C ASP A 216 21.11 6.94 -1.00
N ILE A 217 19.90 7.49 -1.09
CA ILE A 217 19.69 8.87 -1.58
C ILE A 217 20.35 9.96 -0.72
N GLN A 218 20.79 9.66 0.51
CA GLN A 218 21.54 10.60 1.35
C GLN A 218 22.82 11.11 0.64
N PHE A 219 23.37 10.36 -0.30
CA PHE A 219 24.54 10.80 -1.09
C PHE A 219 24.22 11.88 -2.12
N PHE A 220 22.95 12.20 -2.34
CA PHE A 220 22.54 13.35 -3.17
C PHE A 220 22.52 14.68 -2.41
N VAL A 221 22.62 14.64 -1.09
CA VAL A 221 22.66 15.83 -0.23
C VAL A 221 23.76 16.79 -0.68
N GLY A 222 23.42 18.07 -0.84
CA GLY A 222 24.34 19.10 -1.31
C GLY A 222 24.58 19.14 -2.82
N LYS A 223 24.12 18.16 -3.60
CA LYS A 223 24.26 18.09 -5.05
C LYS A 223 23.02 18.67 -5.74
N LYS A 224 22.92 19.99 -5.82
CA LYS A 224 21.69 20.71 -6.28
C LYS A 224 21.10 20.16 -7.57
N GLY A 225 21.90 19.98 -8.63
CA GLY A 225 21.40 19.49 -9.93
C GLY A 225 20.78 18.09 -9.86
N VAL A 226 21.40 17.19 -9.10
CA VAL A 226 20.87 15.81 -8.91
C VAL A 226 19.63 15.82 -8.05
N SER A 227 19.58 16.62 -6.99
CA SER A 227 18.39 16.75 -6.13
C SER A 227 17.21 17.34 -6.91
N GLU A 228 17.45 18.24 -7.86
CA GLU A 228 16.42 18.73 -8.77
C GLU A 228 15.94 17.67 -9.75
N GLU A 229 16.85 16.90 -10.35
CA GLU A 229 16.44 15.79 -11.24
C GLU A 229 15.68 14.72 -10.49
N LEU A 230 16.08 14.38 -9.26
CA LEU A 230 15.33 13.49 -8.38
C LEU A 230 13.91 14.01 -8.14
N PHE A 231 13.76 15.30 -7.82
CA PHE A 231 12.45 15.90 -7.65
C PHE A 231 11.58 15.81 -8.92
N HIS A 232 12.14 16.09 -10.09
CA HIS A 232 11.43 15.98 -11.36
C HIS A 232 11.08 14.53 -11.68
N THR A 233 11.96 13.60 -11.36
CA THR A 233 11.74 12.15 -11.55
C THR A 233 10.59 11.66 -10.66
N ILE A 234 10.61 11.97 -9.37
CA ILE A 234 9.51 11.61 -8.46
C ILE A 234 8.18 12.17 -8.98
N ASN A 235 8.14 13.44 -9.37
CA ASN A 235 6.92 14.04 -9.92
C ASN A 235 6.44 13.34 -11.20
N PHE A 236 7.37 12.96 -12.09
CA PHE A 236 7.01 12.21 -13.29
C PHE A 236 6.32 10.89 -12.93
N PHE A 237 6.88 10.11 -12.01
CA PHE A 237 6.31 8.84 -11.60
C PHE A 237 4.93 9.00 -10.96
N LEU A 238 4.79 9.96 -10.04
CA LEU A 238 3.50 10.24 -9.37
C LEU A 238 2.42 10.67 -10.36
N ASN A 239 2.75 11.50 -11.34
CA ASN A 239 1.79 12.01 -12.32
C ASN A 239 1.40 10.97 -13.39
N ASN A 240 2.19 9.91 -13.56
CA ASN A 240 1.94 8.86 -14.55
C ASN A 240 1.46 7.55 -13.91
N ALA A 241 0.97 7.57 -12.68
CA ALA A 241 0.53 6.40 -11.92
C ALA A 241 1.60 5.28 -11.86
N LYS A 242 2.86 5.67 -11.74
CA LYS A 242 4.05 4.80 -11.56
C LYS A 242 4.59 4.98 -10.15
N SER A 243 5.34 4.01 -9.63
CA SER A 243 5.85 4.02 -8.25
C SER A 243 7.32 4.42 -8.15
N VAL A 244 7.65 5.09 -7.06
CA VAL A 244 9.04 5.34 -6.65
C VAL A 244 9.25 4.81 -5.24
N VAL A 245 10.32 4.03 -5.07
CA VAL A 245 10.81 3.56 -3.78
C VAL A 245 12.19 4.15 -3.53
N LEU A 246 12.36 4.79 -2.39
CA LEU A 246 13.60 5.45 -2.00
C LEU A 246 14.12 4.82 -0.71
N ALA A 247 15.42 4.57 -0.64
CA ALA A 247 16.05 4.14 0.60
C ALA A 247 17.12 5.13 1.07
N SER A 248 17.26 5.27 2.39
CA SER A 248 18.24 6.16 3.03
C SER A 248 18.64 5.65 4.41
N ASP A 249 19.83 6.05 4.86
CA ASP A 249 20.24 5.83 6.24
C ASP A 249 19.61 6.84 7.23
N GLN A 250 19.02 7.92 6.72
CA GLN A 250 18.48 9.03 7.49
C GLN A 250 17.00 9.25 7.21
N LYS A 251 16.29 9.85 8.16
CA LYS A 251 14.91 10.31 7.96
C LYS A 251 14.85 11.44 6.93
N PRO A 252 13.72 11.62 6.22
CA PRO A 252 13.58 12.71 5.27
C PRO A 252 13.87 14.10 5.87
N GLN A 253 13.48 14.32 7.13
CA GLN A 253 13.67 15.57 7.85
C GLN A 253 15.15 15.85 8.19
N ASP A 254 15.96 14.80 8.30
CA ASP A 254 17.37 14.87 8.67
C ASP A 254 18.28 15.02 7.44
N LEU A 255 17.74 14.91 6.22
CA LEU A 255 18.44 15.11 4.95
C LEU A 255 18.71 16.62 4.69
N SER A 256 19.43 17.24 5.63
CA SER A 256 19.78 18.67 5.56
C SER A 256 20.61 18.96 4.30
N GLY A 257 20.08 19.80 3.40
CA GLY A 257 20.69 20.11 2.10
C GLY A 257 19.89 19.58 0.90
N PHE A 258 18.83 18.82 1.12
CA PHE A 258 17.79 18.65 0.13
C PHE A 258 16.90 19.90 0.06
N PRO A 259 16.40 20.27 -1.14
CA PRO A 259 15.40 21.33 -1.26
C PRO A 259 14.12 20.93 -0.48
N ASP A 260 13.52 21.90 0.24
CA ASP A 260 12.28 21.67 1.03
C ASP A 260 11.16 21.03 0.21
N ARG A 261 11.06 21.41 -1.07
CA ARG A 261 10.08 20.84 -2.00
C ARG A 261 10.27 19.34 -2.25
N LEU A 262 11.52 18.85 -2.25
CA LEU A 262 11.83 17.43 -2.40
C LEU A 262 11.47 16.68 -1.11
N VAL A 263 11.86 17.21 0.04
CA VAL A 263 11.51 16.64 1.35
C VAL A 263 9.98 16.57 1.50
N SER A 264 9.27 17.66 1.20
CA SER A 264 7.81 17.70 1.23
C SER A 264 7.18 16.65 0.30
N ARG A 265 7.75 16.43 -0.89
CA ARG A 265 7.25 15.43 -1.83
C ARG A 265 7.43 13.99 -1.29
N ILE A 266 8.56 13.71 -0.66
CA ILE A 266 8.83 12.43 -0.01
C ILE A 266 7.83 12.21 1.15
N LEU A 267 7.61 13.23 1.98
CA LEU A 267 6.71 13.16 3.14
C LEU A 267 5.22 13.01 2.76
N ASN A 268 4.83 13.33 1.54
CA ASN A 268 3.47 13.11 1.05
C ASN A 268 3.18 11.63 0.75
N GLY A 269 4.19 10.79 0.69
CA GLY A 269 4.08 9.34 0.53
C GLY A 269 4.07 8.58 1.86
N LEU A 270 4.46 7.32 1.82
CA LEU A 270 4.70 6.53 3.02
C LEU A 270 6.17 6.59 3.42
N VAL A 271 6.42 7.05 4.64
CA VAL A 271 7.75 7.00 5.27
C VAL A 271 7.73 5.93 6.36
N THR A 272 8.62 4.97 6.26
CA THR A 272 8.72 3.86 7.22
C THR A 272 10.16 3.53 7.53
N ASP A 273 10.42 3.06 8.73
CA ASP A 273 11.75 2.59 9.15
C ASP A 273 11.89 1.07 9.05
N ILE A 274 13.14 0.64 8.94
CA ILE A 274 13.57 -0.72 9.20
C ILE A 274 14.60 -0.65 10.35
N THR A 275 14.31 -1.40 11.41
CA THR A 275 15.20 -1.51 12.59
C THR A 275 15.66 -2.95 12.79
N LYS A 276 16.60 -3.15 13.69
CA LYS A 276 17.04 -4.52 14.10
C LYS A 276 16.11 -5.09 15.15
#